data_7d759212491a5b521f7a169b15921b11
#
_entry.id   7d759212491a5b521f7a169b15921b11
#
_cell.length_a   1.000
_cell.length_b   1.000
_cell.length_c   1.000
_cell.angle_alpha   90.00
_cell.angle_beta   90.00
_cell.angle_gamma   90.00
#
_symmetry.space_group_name_H-M   'P 1'
#
loop_
_entity.id
_entity.type
_entity.pdbx_description
1 polymer ?
#
loop_
_entity_poly.entity_id
_entity_poly.type
_entity_poly.pdbx_seq_one_letter_code
_entity_poly.pdbx_strand_id
1 'polypeptide(L)'
;SREIPSTDGKQPQKQATADLVKIDIVNPSGGEKEPVFQTVGQQLISEDVFRVLTPAAPDSIKAMIARGDAMQPTISDGDLIWVDVSIKTPTSDGLYLFALKGEVFVKRLRLDNFNHSAAIISDNPLYPPIGISKPDKLSTLGKVISVTKIYR
;
A
#
# COMPACT_ATOMS: atom_id res chain seq x y z
N SER A 1 21.18 38.34 -23.17
CA SER A 1 20.91 37.80 -22.82
C SER A 1 20.40 37.02 -22.59
N ARG A 2 20.46 37.25 -22.71
CA ARG A 2 20.09 36.57 -22.41
C ARG A 2 19.76 35.57 -22.28
N GLU A 3 20.04 35.19 -22.56
CA GLU A 3 19.69 34.25 -22.48
C GLU A 3 19.81 33.40 -21.96
N ILE A 4 20.35 33.64 -22.06
CA ILE A 4 20.53 32.80 -21.41
C ILE A 4 19.81 31.96 -20.75
N PRO A 5 19.62 31.97 -20.30
CA PRO A 5 18.91 31.19 -19.36
C PRO A 5 18.12 30.08 -19.97
N SER A 6 17.74 30.23 -21.11
CA SER A 6 16.88 29.26 -21.77
C SER A 6 17.51 27.91 -21.90
N THR A 7 18.82 27.88 -22.05
CA THR A 7 19.48 26.59 -22.22
C THR A 7 19.43 25.77 -20.95
N ASP A 8 19.37 26.44 -19.85
CA ASP A 8 19.39 25.74 -18.59
C ASP A 8 18.12 24.96 -18.32
N GLY A 9 17.01 25.46 -18.82
CA GLY A 9 15.73 24.83 -18.56
C GLY A 9 15.58 23.47 -19.23
N LYS A 10 16.27 23.23 -20.32
CA LYS A 10 16.08 21.98 -21.06
C LYS A 10 16.65 20.78 -20.32
N GLN A 11 17.78 20.92 -19.69
CA GLN A 11 18.44 19.79 -19.05
C GLN A 11 17.65 19.24 -17.87
N PRO A 12 17.15 20.07 -16.97
CA PRO A 12 16.34 19.56 -15.88
C PRO A 12 15.11 18.80 -16.34
N GLN A 13 14.49 19.24 -17.42
CA GLN A 13 13.32 18.56 -17.93
C GLN A 13 13.63 17.17 -18.43
N LYS A 14 14.75 16.98 -19.09
CA LYS A 14 15.15 15.65 -19.56
C LYS A 14 15.37 14.70 -18.40
N GLN A 15 16.05 15.16 -17.38
CA GLN A 15 16.34 14.34 -16.21
C GLN A 15 15.06 13.93 -15.50
N ALA A 16 14.15 14.88 -15.34
CA ALA A 16 12.88 14.57 -14.71
C ALA A 16 12.10 13.52 -15.48
N THR A 17 12.14 13.55 -16.83
CA THR A 17 11.43 12.58 -17.63
C THR A 17 12.06 11.19 -17.50
N ALA A 18 13.39 11.12 -17.38
CA ALA A 18 14.10 9.85 -17.31
C ALA A 18 13.90 9.16 -15.95
N ASP A 19 13.54 9.93 -14.91
CA ASP A 19 13.52 9.44 -13.54
C ASP A 19 12.11 9.16 -13.04
N LEU A 20 11.20 8.78 -13.91
CA LEU A 20 9.84 8.44 -13.52
C LEU A 20 9.68 6.94 -13.32
N VAL A 21 8.94 6.59 -12.28
CA VAL A 21 8.57 5.23 -11.94
C VAL A 21 7.08 5.08 -12.15
N LYS A 22 6.67 3.94 -12.70
CA LYS A 22 5.27 3.65 -12.98
C LYS A 22 4.75 2.63 -11.97
N ILE A 23 3.69 3.00 -11.27
CA ILE A 23 3.08 2.16 -10.25
C ILE A 23 1.66 1.82 -10.69
N ASP A 24 1.33 0.54 -10.71
CA ASP A 24 -0.01 0.09 -11.06
C ASP A 24 -0.99 0.43 -9.94
N ILE A 25 -2.12 1.01 -10.32
CA ILE A 25 -3.26 1.16 -9.44
C ILE A 25 -4.15 -0.05 -9.67
N VAL A 26 -4.44 -0.80 -8.61
CA VAL A 26 -5.12 -2.07 -8.72
C VAL A 26 -6.42 -2.05 -7.92
N ASN A 27 -7.35 -2.89 -8.36
CA ASN A 27 -8.57 -3.19 -7.64
C ASN A 27 -8.46 -4.63 -7.16
N PRO A 28 -8.16 -4.87 -5.88
CA PRO A 28 -8.01 -6.22 -5.39
C PRO A 28 -9.37 -6.88 -5.18
N SER A 29 -9.45 -8.16 -5.48
CA SER A 29 -10.65 -8.96 -5.20
C SER A 29 -10.24 -10.31 -4.67
N GLY A 30 -11.15 -10.93 -3.91
CA GLY A 30 -10.84 -12.15 -3.20
C GLY A 30 -10.62 -13.37 -4.06
N GLY A 31 -11.27 -13.48 -5.21
CA GLY A 31 -11.19 -14.67 -6.03
C GLY A 31 -11.62 -15.94 -5.29
N GLU A 32 -11.80 -17.03 -6.00
CA GLU A 32 -12.20 -18.30 -5.36
C GLU A 32 -11.02 -18.99 -4.69
N LYS A 33 -9.87 -18.99 -5.33
CA LYS A 33 -8.67 -19.67 -4.82
C LYS A 33 -7.61 -18.69 -4.41
N GLU A 34 -7.38 -17.66 -5.22
CA GLU A 34 -6.35 -16.67 -4.98
C GLU A 34 -6.91 -15.29 -5.24
N PRO A 35 -6.45 -14.29 -4.47
CA PRO A 35 -6.83 -12.92 -4.74
C PRO A 35 -6.30 -12.47 -6.09
N VAL A 36 -7.06 -11.61 -6.73
CA VAL A 36 -6.73 -11.07 -8.04
C VAL A 36 -6.54 -9.56 -7.91
N PHE A 37 -5.45 -9.07 -8.48
CA PHE A 37 -5.19 -7.63 -8.58
C PHE A 37 -5.45 -7.20 -10.03
N GLN A 38 -6.58 -6.57 -10.24
CA GLN A 38 -6.89 -6.03 -11.55
C GLN A 38 -6.33 -4.63 -11.67
N THR A 39 -5.44 -4.40 -12.65
CA THR A 39 -4.90 -3.08 -12.89
C THR A 39 -5.98 -2.19 -13.51
N VAL A 40 -6.26 -1.07 -12.86
CA VAL A 40 -7.28 -0.12 -13.31
C VAL A 40 -6.69 1.23 -13.72
N GLY A 41 -5.39 1.41 -13.51
CA GLY A 41 -4.71 2.64 -13.88
C GLY A 41 -3.26 2.58 -13.49
N GLN A 42 -2.56 3.68 -13.69
CA GLN A 42 -1.16 3.79 -13.34
C GLN A 42 -0.88 5.17 -12.78
N GLN A 43 0.05 5.23 -11.84
CA GLN A 43 0.54 6.45 -11.25
C GLN A 43 2.01 6.60 -11.61
N LEU A 44 2.36 7.75 -12.20
CA LEU A 44 3.76 8.10 -12.41
C LEU A 44 4.25 8.89 -11.22
N ILE A 45 5.41 8.52 -10.71
CA ILE A 45 6.00 9.17 -9.55
C ILE A 45 7.49 9.30 -9.79
N SER A 46 8.10 10.38 -9.32
CA SER A 46 9.54 10.53 -9.48
C SER A 46 10.27 9.44 -8.68
N GLU A 47 11.39 9.01 -9.21
CA GLU A 47 12.18 7.97 -8.53
C GLU A 47 12.64 8.44 -7.15
N ASP A 48 13.00 9.70 -7.02
CA ASP A 48 13.42 10.25 -5.73
C ASP A 48 12.33 10.14 -4.68
N VAL A 49 11.10 10.48 -5.05
CA VAL A 49 9.96 10.35 -4.15
C VAL A 49 9.69 8.88 -3.83
N PHE A 50 9.78 8.02 -4.84
CA PHE A 50 9.56 6.59 -4.65
C PHE A 50 10.55 6.01 -3.64
N ARG A 51 11.81 6.42 -3.69
CA ARG A 51 12.82 5.93 -2.76
C ARG A 51 12.62 6.40 -1.32
N VAL A 52 11.90 7.50 -1.14
CA VAL A 52 11.47 7.90 0.21
C VAL A 52 10.46 6.91 0.77
N LEU A 53 9.59 6.37 -0.09
CA LEU A 53 8.54 5.44 0.34
C LEU A 53 9.09 4.06 0.66
N THR A 54 10.04 3.56 -0.12
CA THR A 54 10.50 2.18 0.01
C THR A 54 11.81 1.95 -0.76
N PRO A 55 12.67 1.04 -0.25
CA PRO A 55 13.81 0.55 -1.03
C PRO A 55 13.43 -0.57 -1.99
N ALA A 56 12.18 -1.02 -1.99
CA ALA A 56 11.74 -2.15 -2.81
C ALA A 56 11.76 -1.80 -4.29
N ALA A 57 11.72 -2.84 -5.13
CA ALA A 57 11.59 -2.66 -6.57
C ALA A 57 10.21 -2.11 -6.91
N PRO A 58 10.09 -1.22 -7.90
CA PRO A 58 8.79 -0.66 -8.27
C PRO A 58 7.73 -1.71 -8.61
N ASP A 59 8.13 -2.84 -9.19
CA ASP A 59 7.19 -3.91 -9.53
C ASP A 59 6.52 -4.51 -8.30
N SER A 60 7.14 -4.39 -7.14
CA SER A 60 6.59 -4.92 -5.88
C SER A 60 5.54 -4.01 -5.27
N ILE A 61 5.38 -2.79 -5.76
CA ILE A 61 4.49 -1.81 -5.15
C ILE A 61 3.24 -1.65 -5.99
N LYS A 62 2.10 -1.73 -5.32
CA LYS A 62 0.79 -1.48 -5.93
C LYS A 62 0.09 -0.38 -5.15
N ALA A 63 -0.71 0.40 -5.84
CA ALA A 63 -1.57 1.39 -5.21
C ALA A 63 -3.02 0.95 -5.32
N MET A 64 -3.84 1.31 -4.36
CA MET A 64 -5.26 1.00 -4.38
C MET A 64 -6.04 2.05 -3.62
N ILE A 65 -7.31 2.20 -3.95
CA ILE A 65 -8.18 3.17 -3.33
C ILE A 65 -8.88 2.53 -2.14
N ALA A 66 -8.78 3.18 -0.98
CA ALA A 66 -9.43 2.70 0.23
C ALA A 66 -10.94 2.84 0.15
N ARG A 67 -11.64 1.88 0.69
CA ARG A 67 -13.11 1.89 0.78
C ARG A 67 -13.53 1.63 2.22
N GLY A 68 -14.57 2.33 2.63
CA GLY A 68 -15.16 2.12 3.94
C GLY A 68 -14.48 2.92 5.04
N ASP A 69 -14.93 2.69 6.27
CA ASP A 69 -14.54 3.49 7.42
C ASP A 69 -13.83 2.70 8.51
N ALA A 70 -13.55 1.41 8.28
CA ALA A 70 -13.02 0.54 9.34
C ALA A 70 -11.66 0.97 9.86
N MET A 71 -10.87 1.65 9.04
CA MET A 71 -9.52 2.07 9.42
C MET A 71 -9.41 3.55 9.74
N GLN A 72 -10.54 4.25 9.87
CA GLN A 72 -10.49 5.64 10.30
C GLN A 72 -10.02 5.75 11.75
N PRO A 73 -9.24 6.78 12.08
CA PRO A 73 -8.86 7.93 11.25
C PRO A 73 -7.57 7.72 10.45
N THR A 74 -6.97 6.55 10.54
CA THR A 74 -5.68 6.28 9.90
C THR A 74 -5.81 6.25 8.37
N ILE A 75 -6.84 5.57 7.89
CA ILE A 75 -7.14 5.48 6.46
C ILE A 75 -8.61 5.80 6.30
N SER A 76 -8.91 6.76 5.44
CA SER A 76 -10.29 7.18 5.18
C SER A 76 -10.73 6.71 3.81
N ASP A 77 -12.03 6.58 3.63
CA ASP A 77 -12.60 6.22 2.33
C ASP A 77 -12.09 7.18 1.26
N GLY A 78 -11.59 6.63 0.16
CA GLY A 78 -11.05 7.41 -0.94
C GLY A 78 -9.56 7.73 -0.84
N ASP A 79 -8.91 7.43 0.26
CA ASP A 79 -7.45 7.59 0.35
C ASP A 79 -6.75 6.63 -0.60
N LEU A 80 -5.54 6.97 -1.01
CA LEU A 80 -4.73 6.09 -1.85
C LEU A 80 -3.73 5.34 -0.97
N ILE A 81 -3.81 4.02 -1.00
CA ILE A 81 -2.98 3.13 -0.19
C ILE A 81 -1.88 2.56 -1.08
N TRP A 82 -0.63 2.58 -0.58
CA TRP A 82 0.52 2.00 -1.27
C TRP A 82 0.94 0.75 -0.53
N VAL A 83 1.03 -0.37 -1.25
CA VAL A 83 1.24 -1.70 -0.66
C VAL A 83 2.43 -2.38 -1.32
N ASP A 84 3.32 -2.93 -0.49
CA ASP A 84 4.40 -3.80 -0.96
C ASP A 84 3.87 -5.24 -1.00
N VAL A 85 3.59 -5.74 -2.20
CA VAL A 85 3.01 -7.06 -2.38
C VAL A 85 4.05 -8.18 -2.36
N SER A 86 5.32 -7.84 -2.21
CA SER A 86 6.35 -8.86 -2.00
C SER A 86 6.40 -9.35 -0.55
N ILE A 87 5.80 -8.61 0.39
CA ILE A 87 5.77 -8.97 1.80
C ILE A 87 4.50 -9.75 2.07
N LYS A 88 4.62 -11.06 2.12
CA LYS A 88 3.48 -11.97 2.32
C LYS A 88 3.51 -12.69 3.65
N THR A 89 4.57 -12.51 4.41
CA THR A 89 4.69 -13.08 5.76
C THR A 89 5.03 -11.95 6.72
N PRO A 90 4.07 -11.53 7.56
CA PRO A 90 4.33 -10.44 8.50
C PRO A 90 5.35 -10.86 9.55
N THR A 91 6.33 -10.00 9.78
CA THR A 91 7.34 -10.18 10.81
C THR A 91 7.34 -9.07 11.85
N SER A 92 6.51 -8.05 11.64
CA SER A 92 6.40 -6.91 12.54
C SER A 92 4.96 -6.42 12.56
N ASP A 93 4.61 -5.68 13.60
CA ASP A 93 3.36 -4.96 13.64
C ASP A 93 3.27 -3.96 12.48
N GLY A 94 2.08 -3.70 12.02
CA GLY A 94 1.88 -2.75 10.93
C GLY A 94 0.52 -2.91 10.29
N LEU A 95 0.34 -2.20 9.19
CA LEU A 95 -0.88 -2.28 8.39
C LEU A 95 -0.62 -3.23 7.22
N TYR A 96 -1.54 -4.15 7.00
CA TYR A 96 -1.39 -5.17 5.98
C TYR A 96 -2.67 -5.34 5.18
N LEU A 97 -2.49 -5.84 3.96
CA LEU A 97 -3.58 -6.25 3.10
C LEU A 97 -3.79 -7.74 3.29
N PHE A 98 -5.01 -8.14 3.64
CA PHE A 98 -5.39 -9.52 3.90
C PHE A 98 -6.49 -9.99 2.98
N ALA A 99 -6.51 -11.29 2.71
CA ALA A 99 -7.66 -11.96 2.13
C ALA A 99 -8.25 -12.92 3.18
N LEU A 100 -9.56 -12.87 3.33
CA LEU A 100 -10.27 -13.74 4.23
C LEU A 100 -11.65 -14.02 3.66
N LYS A 101 -11.96 -15.29 3.46
CA LYS A 101 -13.27 -15.74 2.98
C LYS A 101 -13.72 -15.04 1.70
N GLY A 102 -12.77 -14.87 0.77
CA GLY A 102 -13.06 -14.26 -0.51
C GLY A 102 -13.08 -12.74 -0.52
N GLU A 103 -12.83 -12.10 0.60
CA GLU A 103 -12.78 -10.65 0.70
C GLU A 103 -11.38 -10.17 0.98
N VAL A 104 -11.09 -8.96 0.50
CA VAL A 104 -9.78 -8.32 0.70
C VAL A 104 -10.00 -7.06 1.51
N PHE A 105 -9.17 -6.88 2.53
CA PHE A 105 -9.28 -5.70 3.38
C PHE A 105 -7.92 -5.31 3.97
N VAL A 106 -7.81 -4.05 4.37
CA VAL A 106 -6.63 -3.52 5.06
C VAL A 106 -6.95 -3.41 6.53
N LYS A 107 -6.09 -3.96 7.35
CA LYS A 107 -6.23 -3.93 8.81
C LYS A 107 -4.86 -3.79 9.44
N ARG A 108 -4.88 -3.41 10.72
CA ARG A 108 -3.67 -3.39 11.54
C ARG A 108 -3.43 -4.78 12.11
N LEU A 109 -2.20 -5.24 12.01
CA LEU A 109 -1.79 -6.50 12.62
C LEU A 109 -0.91 -6.20 13.80
N ARG A 110 -1.22 -6.81 14.93
CA ARG A 110 -0.37 -6.81 16.12
C ARG A 110 0.05 -8.23 16.39
N LEU A 111 1.35 -8.45 16.40
CA LEU A 111 1.92 -9.78 16.64
C LEU A 111 2.22 -9.95 18.12
N ASP A 112 1.92 -11.14 18.64
CA ASP A 112 2.34 -11.57 19.96
C ASP A 112 3.29 -12.72 19.77
N ASN A 113 4.59 -12.40 19.68
CA ASN A 113 5.60 -13.41 19.43
C ASN A 113 5.81 -14.34 20.62
N PHE A 114 5.42 -13.89 21.80
CA PHE A 114 5.56 -14.69 23.01
C PHE A 114 4.54 -15.84 23.00
N ASN A 115 3.30 -15.58 22.60
CA ASN A 115 2.23 -16.57 22.57
C ASN A 115 2.02 -17.16 21.17
N HIS A 116 2.81 -16.77 20.19
CA HIS A 116 2.64 -17.19 18.79
C HIS A 116 1.24 -16.93 18.28
N SER A 117 0.72 -15.76 18.59
CA SER A 117 -0.62 -15.35 18.18
C SER A 117 -0.59 -13.94 17.58
N ALA A 118 -1.73 -13.48 17.10
CA ALA A 118 -1.85 -12.15 16.53
C ALA A 118 -3.26 -11.62 16.73
N ALA A 119 -3.42 -10.31 16.60
CA ALA A 119 -4.72 -9.68 16.55
C ALA A 119 -4.82 -8.84 15.29
N ILE A 120 -5.94 -8.95 14.61
CA ILE A 120 -6.31 -8.10 13.48
C ILE A 120 -7.19 -7.01 14.03
N ILE A 121 -6.79 -5.76 13.85
CA ILE A 121 -7.41 -4.61 14.48
C ILE A 121 -7.85 -3.61 13.43
N SER A 122 -9.12 -3.19 13.55
CA SER A 122 -9.60 -2.01 12.85
C SER A 122 -9.27 -0.79 13.68
N ASP A 123 -8.67 0.24 13.06
CA ASP A 123 -8.33 1.45 13.82
C ASP A 123 -9.58 2.20 14.29
N ASN A 124 -10.70 2.02 13.61
CA ASN A 124 -11.98 2.54 14.05
C ASN A 124 -12.50 1.67 15.19
N PRO A 125 -12.67 2.23 16.41
CA PRO A 125 -13.05 1.43 17.56
C PRO A 125 -14.47 0.87 17.50
N LEU A 126 -15.28 1.27 16.54
CA LEU A 126 -16.60 0.68 16.34
C LEU A 126 -16.51 -0.77 15.85
N TYR A 127 -15.36 -1.19 15.36
CA TYR A 127 -15.13 -2.54 14.87
C TYR A 127 -14.28 -3.31 15.88
N PRO A 128 -14.77 -4.45 16.39
CA PRO A 128 -14.01 -5.20 17.39
C PRO A 128 -12.79 -5.90 16.76
N PRO A 129 -11.73 -6.10 17.54
CA PRO A 129 -10.57 -6.83 17.07
C PRO A 129 -10.86 -8.33 16.91
N ILE A 130 -10.07 -8.98 16.06
CA ILE A 130 -10.18 -10.40 15.79
C ILE A 130 -8.87 -11.05 16.20
N GLY A 131 -8.94 -12.02 17.13
CA GLY A 131 -7.77 -12.77 17.54
C GLY A 131 -7.46 -13.89 16.57
N ILE A 132 -6.18 -14.10 16.30
CA ILE A 132 -5.69 -15.14 15.41
C ILE A 132 -4.69 -15.99 16.19
N SER A 133 -5.03 -17.27 16.40
CA SER A 133 -4.16 -18.18 17.15
C SER A 133 -3.00 -18.71 16.34
N LYS A 134 -3.09 -18.67 14.99
CA LYS A 134 -2.04 -19.15 14.10
C LYS A 134 -1.80 -18.13 13.00
N PRO A 135 -0.98 -17.11 13.27
CA PRO A 135 -0.75 -16.04 12.31
C PRO A 135 -0.18 -16.48 10.96
N ASP A 136 0.59 -17.57 10.96
CA ASP A 136 1.15 -18.12 9.73
C ASP A 136 0.10 -18.63 8.75
N LYS A 137 -1.12 -18.79 9.21
CA LYS A 137 -2.24 -19.21 8.35
C LYS A 137 -3.04 -18.03 7.80
N LEU A 138 -2.67 -16.81 8.17
CA LEU A 138 -3.28 -15.63 7.58
C LEU A 138 -2.87 -15.50 6.12
N SER A 139 -3.83 -15.21 5.27
CA SER A 139 -3.55 -14.91 3.87
C SER A 139 -3.19 -13.43 3.74
N THR A 140 -1.90 -13.13 3.93
CA THR A 140 -1.38 -11.79 3.81
C THR A 140 -0.96 -11.52 2.37
N LEU A 141 -1.46 -10.46 1.78
CA LEU A 141 -1.22 -10.10 0.39
C LEU A 141 -0.14 -9.04 0.24
N GLY A 142 0.13 -8.28 1.28
CA GLY A 142 1.12 -7.24 1.23
C GLY A 142 1.11 -6.39 2.49
N LYS A 143 2.13 -5.55 2.60
CA LYS A 143 2.27 -4.61 3.71
C LYS A 143 2.05 -3.19 3.22
N VAL A 144 1.23 -2.43 3.94
CA VAL A 144 1.01 -1.02 3.62
C VAL A 144 2.27 -0.25 3.98
N ILE A 145 2.80 0.50 3.02
CA ILE A 145 4.01 1.28 3.22
C ILE A 145 3.75 2.77 3.28
N SER A 146 2.61 3.23 2.76
CA SER A 146 2.28 4.64 2.75
C SER A 146 0.79 4.82 2.47
N VAL A 147 0.25 5.95 2.89
CA VAL A 147 -1.12 6.34 2.60
C VAL A 147 -1.10 7.79 2.15
N THR A 148 -1.71 8.06 1.01
CA THR A 148 -1.92 9.42 0.56
C THR A 148 -3.31 9.86 1.01
N LYS A 149 -3.35 10.84 1.91
CA LYS A 149 -4.61 11.34 2.46
C LYS A 149 -5.25 12.33 1.50
N ILE A 150 -6.55 12.17 1.30
CA ILE A 150 -7.33 13.07 0.47
C ILE A 150 -8.18 13.94 1.41
N TYR A 151 -8.00 15.24 1.32
CA TYR A 151 -8.79 16.19 2.10
C TYR A 151 -9.92 16.72 1.22
N ARG A 152 -11.14 16.71 1.77
CA ARG A 152 -12.33 17.11 1.03
C ARG A 152 -13.05 18.27 1.68
#